data_33d41a94b44d3b063e6984434b1ba522
#
_entry.id   33d41a94b44d3b063e6984434b1ba522
#
_cell.length_a   1.000
_cell.length_b   1.000
_cell.length_c   1.000
_cell.angle_alpha   90.00
_cell.angle_beta   90.00
_cell.angle_gamma   90.00
#
_symmetry.space_group_name_H-M   'P 1'
#
loop_
_entity.id
_entity.type
_entity.pdbx_description
1 polymer ?
#
loop_
_entity_poly.entity_id
_entity_poly.type
_entity_poly.pdbx_seq_one_letter_code
_entity_poly.pdbx_strand_id
1 'polypeptide(L)'
;MNNFKIIDRLGNGAFGTVFCVTQKNLPKGAVAKHYAMKTLEKESVLKQNLARYALTERNVLSVAGHHPLVVGLDFAFQNAYRLYLIMEYCPGGDMEKQIRLKKKFTEDEARLYICQVVLAIEHLHKHNIIFRDLKPGNIVLDKNGNVKLTDFGLSKENVGEFSENRSFVGSIAYLAPEILKKQAHHKSIDWYLTGVLLYEMLVGIPPYYNNNRKILFENIREGPLRIPHTMSKVARDLILNLLNRNPKKRMGASARDADELKEHEFFKDVNWQDVIDLKIEMPKIEVNKDLKYNPEAEQAFKKGEAASEATMNKLYKQMKKDGGYEEVKAKDENNKVFQHDPSKMQNWSFVGEFE
;
A
#
# COMPACT_ATOMS: atom_id res chain seq x y z
N MET A 1 14.74 -11.77 -13.22
CA MET A 1 13.56 -12.62 -13.57
C MET A 1 13.85 -14.10 -13.71
N ASN A 2 15.01 -14.51 -14.18
CA ASN A 2 15.32 -15.94 -14.45
C ASN A 2 15.13 -16.88 -13.24
N ASN A 3 15.20 -16.34 -12.02
CA ASN A 3 15.10 -17.07 -10.75
C ASN A 3 13.65 -17.26 -10.24
N PHE A 4 12.66 -16.63 -10.87
CA PHE A 4 11.26 -16.72 -10.46
C PHE A 4 10.38 -17.36 -11.53
N LYS A 5 9.40 -18.16 -11.07
CA LYS A 5 8.33 -18.76 -11.91
C LYS A 5 7.02 -18.04 -11.59
N ILE A 6 6.30 -17.57 -12.59
CA ILE A 6 4.95 -17.04 -12.45
C ILE A 6 4.01 -18.18 -12.10
N ILE A 7 3.19 -17.97 -11.07
CA ILE A 7 2.16 -18.92 -10.64
C ILE A 7 0.79 -18.41 -11.07
N ASP A 8 0.44 -17.18 -10.69
CA ASP A 8 -0.86 -16.60 -11.01
C ASP A 8 -0.76 -15.06 -11.04
N ARG A 9 -1.81 -14.40 -11.52
CA ARG A 9 -1.97 -12.95 -11.50
C ARG A 9 -2.84 -12.56 -10.32
N LEU A 10 -2.29 -11.77 -9.39
CA LEU A 10 -3.00 -11.33 -8.19
C LEU A 10 -3.85 -10.08 -8.43
N GLY A 11 -3.40 -9.18 -9.30
CA GLY A 11 -4.14 -7.95 -9.58
C GLY A 11 -3.42 -6.98 -10.50
N ASN A 12 -4.13 -5.89 -10.83
CA ASN A 12 -3.56 -4.70 -11.49
C ASN A 12 -3.67 -3.52 -10.53
N GLY A 13 -2.54 -2.93 -10.18
CA GLY A 13 -2.50 -1.65 -9.50
C GLY A 13 -2.43 -0.48 -10.49
N ALA A 14 -2.58 0.74 -9.98
CA ALA A 14 -2.44 1.97 -10.78
C ALA A 14 -1.06 2.10 -11.44
N PHE A 15 -0.04 1.48 -10.87
CA PHE A 15 1.36 1.60 -11.29
C PHE A 15 1.94 0.33 -11.92
N GLY A 16 1.17 -0.75 -12.03
CA GLY A 16 1.67 -2.00 -12.61
C GLY A 16 0.84 -3.22 -12.27
N THR A 17 1.34 -4.39 -12.66
CA THR A 17 0.67 -5.67 -12.42
C THR A 17 1.36 -6.44 -11.30
N VAL A 18 0.57 -7.08 -10.44
CA VAL A 18 1.06 -7.93 -9.36
C VAL A 18 0.82 -9.41 -9.71
N PHE A 19 1.86 -10.22 -9.61
CA PHE A 19 1.83 -11.65 -9.85
C PHE A 19 2.20 -12.41 -8.59
N CYS A 20 1.61 -13.58 -8.39
CA CYS A 20 2.14 -14.60 -7.49
C CYS A 20 3.28 -15.33 -8.17
N VAL A 21 4.41 -15.43 -7.49
CA VAL A 21 5.61 -16.11 -8.01
C VAL A 21 6.20 -17.04 -6.98
N THR A 22 7.02 -17.99 -7.44
CA THR A 22 7.88 -18.82 -6.59
C THR A 22 9.29 -18.83 -7.12
N GLN A 23 10.28 -19.07 -6.26
CA GLN A 23 11.66 -19.23 -6.71
C GLN A 23 11.82 -20.51 -7.56
N LYS A 24 12.64 -20.44 -8.61
CA LYS A 24 13.15 -21.60 -9.35
C LYS A 24 14.39 -22.14 -8.62
N ASN A 25 14.75 -23.37 -8.91
CA ASN A 25 15.99 -23.99 -8.46
C ASN A 25 16.16 -24.04 -6.91
N LEU A 26 15.05 -24.31 -6.22
CA LEU A 26 15.12 -24.55 -4.78
C LEU A 26 15.94 -25.83 -4.49
N PRO A 27 16.70 -25.87 -3.38
CA PRO A 27 17.34 -27.09 -2.91
C PRO A 27 16.35 -28.24 -2.82
N LYS A 28 16.82 -29.47 -3.08
CA LYS A 28 15.98 -30.66 -3.01
C LYS A 28 15.38 -30.82 -1.61
N GLY A 29 14.05 -30.82 -1.48
CA GLY A 29 13.34 -30.90 -0.20
C GLY A 29 12.94 -29.53 0.40
N ALA A 30 13.35 -28.40 -0.17
CA ALA A 30 12.89 -27.09 0.28
C ALA A 30 11.41 -26.86 -0.13
N VAL A 31 10.62 -26.30 0.78
CA VAL A 31 9.24 -25.90 0.51
C VAL A 31 9.24 -24.63 -0.31
N ALA A 32 8.52 -24.61 -1.43
CA ALA A 32 8.41 -23.45 -2.28
C ALA A 32 7.66 -22.31 -1.56
N LYS A 33 8.37 -21.21 -1.24
CA LYS A 33 7.76 -19.98 -0.73
C LYS A 33 7.11 -19.24 -1.89
N HIS A 34 5.89 -18.74 -1.68
CA HIS A 34 5.22 -17.84 -2.62
C HIS A 34 5.53 -16.39 -2.27
N TYR A 35 5.62 -15.56 -3.30
CA TYR A 35 5.87 -14.12 -3.20
C TYR A 35 4.86 -13.36 -4.05
N ALA A 36 4.59 -12.13 -3.68
CA ALA A 36 3.89 -11.16 -4.51
C ALA A 36 4.94 -10.34 -5.28
N MET A 37 4.95 -10.47 -6.60
CA MET A 37 5.84 -9.71 -7.48
C MET A 37 5.08 -8.57 -8.13
N LYS A 38 5.35 -7.33 -7.74
CA LYS A 38 4.86 -6.12 -8.40
C LYS A 38 5.82 -5.73 -9.51
N THR A 39 5.29 -5.55 -10.72
CA THR A 39 6.05 -5.16 -11.92
C THR A 39 5.64 -3.77 -12.36
N LEU A 40 6.60 -2.87 -12.58
CA LEU A 40 6.37 -1.51 -13.04
C LEU A 40 7.08 -1.31 -14.37
N GLU A 41 6.38 -0.79 -15.38
CA GLU A 41 6.97 -0.50 -16.69
C GLU A 41 7.72 0.84 -16.63
N LYS A 42 9.02 0.84 -16.91
CA LYS A 42 9.87 2.05 -16.84
C LYS A 42 9.34 3.17 -17.74
N GLU A 43 8.83 2.84 -18.91
CA GLU A 43 8.24 3.83 -19.81
C GLU A 43 7.05 4.55 -19.17
N SER A 44 6.10 3.80 -18.61
CA SER A 44 4.94 4.35 -17.91
C SER A 44 5.35 5.19 -16.71
N VAL A 45 6.33 4.70 -15.94
CA VAL A 45 6.88 5.40 -14.77
C VAL A 45 7.53 6.74 -15.18
N LEU A 46 8.28 6.77 -16.27
CA LEU A 46 8.95 7.99 -16.74
C LEU A 46 7.98 8.96 -17.42
N LYS A 47 7.12 8.48 -18.32
CA LYS A 47 6.14 9.33 -19.03
C LYS A 47 5.15 10.01 -18.10
N GLN A 48 4.73 9.32 -17.03
CA GLN A 48 3.78 9.84 -16.06
C GLN A 48 4.48 10.56 -14.88
N ASN A 49 5.80 10.73 -14.93
CA ASN A 49 6.61 11.30 -13.86
C ASN A 49 6.44 10.59 -12.51
N LEU A 50 6.28 9.25 -12.54
CA LEU A 50 6.04 8.41 -11.38
C LEU A 50 7.32 7.83 -10.75
N ALA A 51 8.50 8.19 -11.23
CA ALA A 51 9.78 7.68 -10.74
C ALA A 51 9.93 7.88 -9.22
N ARG A 52 9.50 9.06 -8.73
CA ARG A 52 9.51 9.36 -7.30
C ARG A 52 8.61 8.40 -6.50
N TYR A 53 7.41 8.10 -7.01
CA TYR A 53 6.47 7.18 -6.33
C TYR A 53 7.02 5.76 -6.26
N ALA A 54 7.63 5.27 -7.35
CA ALA A 54 8.26 3.96 -7.38
C ALA A 54 9.43 3.88 -6.38
N LEU A 55 10.31 4.90 -6.33
CA LEU A 55 11.41 4.97 -5.39
C LEU A 55 10.91 5.06 -3.93
N THR A 56 9.90 5.90 -3.66
CA THR A 56 9.29 5.99 -2.33
C THR A 56 8.75 4.63 -1.89
N GLU A 57 8.01 3.93 -2.75
CA GLU A 57 7.48 2.60 -2.41
C GLU A 57 8.60 1.63 -2.01
N ARG A 58 9.65 1.53 -2.82
CA ARG A 58 10.81 0.67 -2.52
C ARG A 58 11.50 1.08 -1.22
N ASN A 59 11.75 2.38 -1.00
CA ASN A 59 12.44 2.89 0.19
C ASN A 59 11.63 2.64 1.46
N VAL A 60 10.33 2.94 1.43
CA VAL A 60 9.44 2.70 2.58
C VAL A 60 9.40 1.22 2.92
N LEU A 61 9.25 0.34 1.92
CA LEU A 61 9.25 -1.10 2.14
C LEU A 61 10.58 -1.60 2.70
N SER A 62 11.72 -1.04 2.28
CA SER A 62 13.04 -1.42 2.81
C SER A 62 13.28 -0.97 4.25
N VAL A 63 12.65 0.12 4.69
CA VAL A 63 12.78 0.67 6.05
C VAL A 63 11.73 0.08 7.00
N ALA A 64 10.47 0.00 6.54
CA ALA A 64 9.33 -0.37 7.38
C ALA A 64 8.93 -1.85 7.27
N GLY A 65 9.41 -2.58 6.26
CA GLY A 65 8.98 -3.95 5.94
C GLY A 65 9.40 -5.03 6.95
N HIS A 66 10.17 -4.68 8.00
CA HIS A 66 10.47 -5.61 9.11
C HIS A 66 9.38 -5.65 10.18
N HIS A 67 8.38 -4.77 10.10
CA HIS A 67 7.26 -4.76 11.05
C HIS A 67 6.24 -5.84 10.71
N PRO A 68 5.72 -6.63 11.69
CA PRO A 68 4.82 -7.75 11.42
C PRO A 68 3.52 -7.36 10.72
N LEU A 69 3.10 -6.09 10.80
CA LEU A 69 1.87 -5.56 10.21
C LEU A 69 2.12 -4.72 8.94
N VAL A 70 3.31 -4.82 8.35
CA VAL A 70 3.69 -4.22 7.07
C VAL A 70 4.17 -5.32 6.14
N VAL A 71 3.84 -5.25 4.86
CA VAL A 71 4.32 -6.23 3.86
C VAL A 71 5.84 -6.16 3.77
N GLY A 72 6.52 -7.29 3.94
CA GLY A 72 7.97 -7.39 3.83
C GLY A 72 8.43 -7.31 2.37
N LEU A 73 9.55 -6.64 2.14
CA LEU A 73 10.26 -6.61 0.84
C LEU A 73 11.44 -7.58 0.89
N ASP A 74 11.33 -8.68 0.16
CA ASP A 74 12.42 -9.66 0.06
C ASP A 74 13.49 -9.22 -0.98
N PHE A 75 13.06 -8.74 -2.15
CA PHE A 75 13.98 -8.30 -3.20
C PHE A 75 13.42 -7.12 -3.99
N ALA A 76 14.29 -6.23 -4.46
CA ALA A 76 14.01 -5.30 -5.52
C ALA A 76 15.10 -5.38 -6.59
N PHE A 77 14.72 -5.52 -7.84
CA PHE A 77 15.65 -5.56 -8.97
C PHE A 77 15.01 -4.96 -10.22
N GLN A 78 15.79 -4.78 -11.27
CA GLN A 78 15.34 -4.20 -12.51
C GLN A 78 15.97 -4.88 -13.72
N ASN A 79 15.31 -4.76 -14.86
CA ASN A 79 15.92 -5.00 -16.17
C ASN A 79 15.86 -3.72 -17.02
N ALA A 80 16.19 -3.82 -18.31
CA ALA A 80 16.17 -2.66 -19.20
C ALA A 80 14.80 -1.97 -19.27
N TYR A 81 13.70 -2.69 -19.05
CA TYR A 81 12.33 -2.24 -19.35
C TYR A 81 11.43 -2.11 -18.14
N ARG A 82 11.74 -2.82 -17.03
CA ARG A 82 10.88 -2.95 -15.86
C ARG A 82 11.63 -2.86 -14.55
N LEU A 83 10.89 -2.42 -13.53
CA LEU A 83 11.24 -2.52 -12.12
C LEU A 83 10.42 -3.65 -11.50
N TYR A 84 11.01 -4.35 -10.54
CA TYR A 84 10.40 -5.48 -9.84
C TYR A 84 10.56 -5.30 -8.34
N LEU A 85 9.45 -5.49 -7.61
CA LEU A 85 9.43 -5.61 -6.15
C LEU A 85 8.92 -7.02 -5.83
N ILE A 86 9.71 -7.80 -5.12
CA ILE A 86 9.33 -9.13 -4.64
C ILE A 86 9.02 -9.00 -3.15
N MET A 87 7.79 -9.19 -2.81
CA MET A 87 7.24 -8.95 -1.49
C MET A 87 6.63 -10.21 -0.90
N GLU A 88 6.40 -10.20 0.39
CA GLU A 88 5.65 -11.23 1.09
C GLU A 88 4.29 -11.46 0.42
N TYR A 89 3.92 -12.72 0.22
CA TYR A 89 2.61 -13.11 -0.29
C TYR A 89 1.61 -13.29 0.85
N CYS A 90 0.50 -12.57 0.79
CA CYS A 90 -0.59 -12.60 1.76
C CYS A 90 -1.81 -13.34 1.19
N PRO A 91 -2.01 -14.62 1.55
CA PRO A 91 -3.02 -15.47 0.92
C PRO A 91 -4.47 -15.17 1.33
N GLY A 92 -4.70 -14.34 2.35
CA GLY A 92 -6.03 -13.93 2.79
C GLY A 92 -6.71 -12.89 1.88
N GLY A 93 -5.99 -12.39 0.85
CA GLY A 93 -6.48 -11.32 -0.03
C GLY A 93 -6.51 -9.96 0.67
N ASP A 94 -7.29 -9.02 0.14
CA ASP A 94 -7.40 -7.67 0.67
C ASP A 94 -8.66 -7.48 1.54
N MET A 95 -8.67 -6.42 2.34
CA MET A 95 -9.78 -6.06 3.23
C MET A 95 -11.01 -5.63 2.43
N GLU A 96 -10.86 -5.10 1.21
CA GLU A 96 -11.99 -4.73 0.36
C GLU A 96 -12.82 -5.97 -0.01
N LYS A 97 -12.14 -7.08 -0.35
CA LYS A 97 -12.80 -8.38 -0.56
C LYS A 97 -13.54 -8.83 0.71
N GLN A 98 -12.93 -8.68 1.89
CA GLN A 98 -13.56 -9.09 3.15
C GLN A 98 -14.81 -8.25 3.46
N ILE A 99 -14.75 -6.92 3.31
CA ILE A 99 -15.92 -6.05 3.47
C ILE A 99 -17.02 -6.42 2.47
N ARG A 100 -16.67 -6.67 1.21
CA ARG A 100 -17.63 -7.06 0.17
C ARG A 100 -18.33 -8.39 0.49
N LEU A 101 -17.62 -9.37 1.02
CA LEU A 101 -18.18 -10.69 1.40
C LEU A 101 -19.06 -10.60 2.63
N LYS A 102 -18.60 -9.95 3.69
CA LYS A 102 -19.31 -9.83 4.96
C LYS A 102 -20.40 -8.77 4.95
N LYS A 103 -20.36 -7.80 4.03
CA LYS A 103 -21.17 -6.57 3.98
C LYS A 103 -20.78 -5.57 5.08
N LYS A 104 -20.64 -6.00 6.31
CA LYS A 104 -20.18 -5.22 7.47
C LYS A 104 -19.58 -6.14 8.53
N PHE A 105 -18.72 -5.58 9.36
CA PHE A 105 -18.13 -6.25 10.51
C PHE A 105 -18.91 -5.89 11.79
N THR A 106 -18.83 -6.74 12.80
CA THR A 106 -19.20 -6.38 14.17
C THR A 106 -18.17 -5.39 14.74
N GLU A 107 -18.52 -4.67 15.81
CA GLU A 107 -17.58 -3.75 16.46
C GLU A 107 -16.36 -4.47 17.01
N ASP A 108 -16.51 -5.70 17.53
CA ASP A 108 -15.41 -6.50 18.03
C ASP A 108 -14.47 -6.95 16.91
N GLU A 109 -15.00 -7.43 15.79
CA GLU A 109 -14.19 -7.78 14.62
C GLU A 109 -13.45 -6.55 14.06
N ALA A 110 -14.14 -5.41 13.92
CA ALA A 110 -13.53 -4.17 13.45
C ALA A 110 -12.43 -3.69 14.40
N ARG A 111 -12.64 -3.81 15.72
CA ARG A 111 -11.64 -3.47 16.74
C ARG A 111 -10.35 -4.26 16.54
N LEU A 112 -10.41 -5.58 16.33
CA LEU A 112 -9.23 -6.42 16.12
C LEU A 112 -8.41 -5.96 14.91
N TYR A 113 -9.07 -5.65 13.78
CA TYR A 113 -8.38 -5.15 12.60
C TYR A 113 -7.82 -3.73 12.81
N ILE A 114 -8.59 -2.84 13.42
CA ILE A 114 -8.16 -1.44 13.65
C ILE A 114 -6.99 -1.37 14.65
N CYS A 115 -6.93 -2.25 15.67
CA CYS A 115 -5.76 -2.33 16.55
C CYS A 115 -4.47 -2.57 15.76
N GLN A 116 -4.50 -3.52 14.83
CA GLN A 116 -3.35 -3.81 13.97
C GLN A 116 -3.02 -2.65 13.04
N VAL A 117 -4.03 -2.00 12.45
CA VAL A 117 -3.83 -0.80 11.62
C VAL A 117 -3.20 0.34 12.43
N VAL A 118 -3.65 0.59 13.65
CA VAL A 118 -3.07 1.62 14.54
C VAL A 118 -1.59 1.37 14.77
N LEU A 119 -1.19 0.13 15.09
CA LEU A 119 0.23 -0.21 15.30
C LEU A 119 1.06 -0.10 14.01
N ALA A 120 0.49 -0.49 12.87
CA ALA A 120 1.18 -0.36 11.59
C ALA A 120 1.41 1.11 11.21
N ILE A 121 0.40 1.98 11.38
CA ILE A 121 0.53 3.42 11.13
C ILE A 121 1.47 4.07 12.14
N GLU A 122 1.40 3.71 13.44
CA GLU A 122 2.34 4.17 14.45
C GLU A 122 3.78 3.86 14.07
N HIS A 123 4.05 2.64 13.59
CA HIS A 123 5.37 2.25 13.12
C HIS A 123 5.86 3.15 11.98
N LEU A 124 5.03 3.42 10.97
CA LEU A 124 5.37 4.34 9.89
C LEU A 124 5.65 5.75 10.41
N HIS A 125 4.81 6.26 11.31
CA HIS A 125 4.97 7.58 11.91
C HIS A 125 6.26 7.73 12.73
N LYS A 126 6.67 6.68 13.45
CA LYS A 126 7.97 6.63 14.16
C LYS A 126 9.17 6.72 13.20
N HIS A 127 9.01 6.26 11.96
CA HIS A 127 10.01 6.40 10.89
C HIS A 127 9.82 7.68 10.04
N ASN A 128 9.00 8.63 10.50
CA ASN A 128 8.68 9.87 9.78
C ASN A 128 8.09 9.63 8.38
N ILE A 129 7.29 8.57 8.25
CA ILE A 129 6.58 8.20 7.03
C ILE A 129 5.09 8.46 7.27
N ILE A 130 4.44 9.19 6.35
CA ILE A 130 2.99 9.32 6.29
C ILE A 130 2.49 8.39 5.18
N PHE A 131 1.53 7.54 5.48
CA PHE A 131 1.02 6.54 4.53
C PHE A 131 0.15 7.15 3.44
N ARG A 132 -0.83 7.96 3.79
CA ARG A 132 -1.72 8.78 2.93
C ARG A 132 -2.69 8.04 2.02
N ASP A 133 -2.61 6.73 1.88
CA ASP A 133 -3.52 5.92 1.05
C ASP A 133 -4.09 4.71 1.81
N LEU A 134 -4.40 4.91 3.10
CA LEU A 134 -5.07 3.88 3.88
C LEU A 134 -6.50 3.69 3.36
N LYS A 135 -6.79 2.50 2.85
CA LYS A 135 -8.07 2.05 2.35
C LYS A 135 -8.12 0.52 2.36
N PRO A 136 -9.30 -0.11 2.28
CA PRO A 136 -9.40 -1.58 2.31
C PRO A 136 -8.54 -2.31 1.29
N GLY A 137 -8.41 -1.78 0.06
CA GLY A 137 -7.59 -2.39 -0.98
C GLY A 137 -6.08 -2.36 -0.71
N ASN A 138 -5.61 -1.51 0.21
CA ASN A 138 -4.19 -1.41 0.59
C ASN A 138 -3.89 -2.12 1.92
N ILE A 139 -4.83 -2.93 2.41
CA ILE A 139 -4.68 -3.81 3.56
C ILE A 139 -4.83 -5.23 3.06
N VAL A 140 -3.75 -6.00 3.07
CA VAL A 140 -3.78 -7.43 2.75
C VAL A 140 -3.73 -8.25 4.04
N LEU A 141 -4.20 -9.50 3.97
CA LEU A 141 -4.30 -10.38 5.11
C LEU A 141 -3.37 -11.58 4.96
N ASP A 142 -2.61 -11.87 6.00
CA ASP A 142 -1.78 -13.07 6.05
C ASP A 142 -2.63 -14.35 6.14
N LYS A 143 -1.99 -15.50 6.26
CA LYS A 143 -2.68 -16.81 6.38
C LYS A 143 -3.52 -16.95 7.65
N ASN A 144 -3.25 -16.16 8.68
CA ASN A 144 -3.94 -16.17 9.97
C ASN A 144 -5.01 -15.05 10.05
N GLY A 145 -5.13 -14.22 9.04
CA GLY A 145 -6.05 -13.05 9.02
C GLY A 145 -5.45 -11.78 9.59
N ASN A 146 -4.15 -11.75 9.91
CA ASN A 146 -3.51 -10.53 10.37
C ASN A 146 -3.35 -9.52 9.24
N VAL A 147 -3.50 -8.25 9.60
CA VAL A 147 -3.32 -7.11 8.69
C VAL A 147 -1.86 -6.94 8.27
N LYS A 148 -1.65 -6.63 7.00
CA LYS A 148 -0.38 -6.11 6.49
C LYS A 148 -0.65 -4.95 5.56
N LEU A 149 -0.08 -3.77 5.87
CA LEU A 149 -0.15 -2.61 4.99
C LEU A 149 0.71 -2.82 3.75
N THR A 150 0.19 -2.42 2.60
CA THR A 150 0.86 -2.52 1.29
C THR A 150 0.61 -1.28 0.45
N ASP A 151 1.30 -1.16 -0.69
CA ASP A 151 1.15 -0.08 -1.68
C ASP A 151 1.56 1.32 -1.15
N PHE A 152 2.86 1.49 -0.90
CA PHE A 152 3.45 2.72 -0.35
C PHE A 152 3.79 3.78 -1.42
N GLY A 153 3.36 3.60 -2.67
CA GLY A 153 3.67 4.53 -3.76
C GLY A 153 3.20 5.97 -3.51
N LEU A 154 2.14 6.16 -2.74
CA LEU A 154 1.65 7.48 -2.34
C LEU A 154 2.16 7.97 -0.98
N SER A 155 2.98 7.19 -0.28
CA SER A 155 3.55 7.57 1.01
C SER A 155 4.51 8.76 0.87
N LYS A 156 4.85 9.38 1.99
CA LYS A 156 5.86 10.43 2.04
C LYS A 156 6.84 10.17 3.17
N GLU A 157 8.11 10.17 2.81
CA GLU A 157 9.25 9.98 3.70
C GLU A 157 9.78 11.33 4.22
N ASN A 158 10.56 11.28 5.31
CA ASN A 158 11.27 12.41 5.91
C ASN A 158 10.35 13.58 6.27
N VAL A 159 9.19 13.26 6.81
CA VAL A 159 8.24 14.27 7.27
C VAL A 159 8.54 14.61 8.72
N GLY A 160 9.27 15.70 8.95
CA GLY A 160 9.40 16.28 10.29
C GLY A 160 8.03 16.73 10.83
N GLU A 161 7.91 16.92 12.15
CA GLU A 161 6.65 17.27 12.84
C GLU A 161 5.95 18.50 12.24
N PHE A 162 6.69 19.39 11.58
CA PHE A 162 6.19 20.65 11.00
C PHE A 162 6.26 20.71 9.46
N SER A 163 6.53 19.60 8.76
CA SER A 163 6.61 19.65 7.29
C SER A 163 5.21 19.73 6.66
N GLU A 164 4.97 20.77 5.88
CA GLU A 164 3.72 20.98 5.16
C GLU A 164 3.70 20.23 3.81
N ASN A 165 2.64 19.47 3.57
CA ASN A 165 2.39 18.75 2.32
C ASN A 165 1.13 19.30 1.66
N ARG A 166 1.16 19.51 0.33
CA ARG A 166 0.03 20.07 -0.44
C ARG A 166 -0.35 19.21 -1.67
N SER A 167 0.16 17.97 -1.76
CA SER A 167 -0.13 17.11 -2.91
C SER A 167 -1.53 16.49 -2.81
N PHE A 168 -2.22 16.41 -3.97
CA PHE A 168 -3.51 15.75 -4.09
C PHE A 168 -3.28 14.26 -4.38
N VAL A 169 -3.47 13.40 -3.37
CA VAL A 169 -3.21 11.94 -3.44
C VAL A 169 -4.31 11.15 -2.74
N GLY A 170 -4.50 9.89 -3.12
CA GLY A 170 -5.41 8.93 -2.51
C GLY A 170 -6.71 8.67 -3.29
N SER A 171 -7.46 7.66 -2.85
CA SER A 171 -8.74 7.27 -3.43
C SER A 171 -9.83 8.27 -3.09
N ILE A 172 -10.66 8.63 -4.05
CA ILE A 172 -11.60 9.77 -3.96
C ILE A 172 -12.51 9.73 -2.73
N ALA A 173 -13.07 8.56 -2.41
CA ALA A 173 -13.98 8.41 -1.26
C ALA A 173 -13.26 8.49 0.11
N TYR A 174 -11.94 8.36 0.11
CA TYR A 174 -11.07 8.38 1.29
C TYR A 174 -10.33 9.71 1.48
N LEU A 175 -10.57 10.71 0.60
CA LEU A 175 -9.85 11.98 0.71
C LEU A 175 -10.24 12.73 1.98
N ALA A 176 -9.22 13.15 2.75
CA ALA A 176 -9.43 14.01 3.89
C ALA A 176 -9.81 15.44 3.46
N PRO A 177 -10.60 16.19 4.26
CA PRO A 177 -11.06 17.53 3.91
C PRO A 177 -9.94 18.51 3.57
N GLU A 178 -8.81 18.43 4.29
CA GLU A 178 -7.63 19.28 4.05
C GLU A 178 -6.99 19.02 2.68
N ILE A 179 -7.05 17.78 2.15
CA ILE A 179 -6.57 17.46 0.81
C ILE A 179 -7.46 18.14 -0.24
N LEU A 180 -8.78 18.06 -0.09
CA LEU A 180 -9.74 18.73 -0.99
C LEU A 180 -9.62 20.25 -0.95
N LYS A 181 -9.20 20.81 0.19
CA LYS A 181 -8.94 22.24 0.38
C LYS A 181 -7.53 22.64 -0.05
N LYS A 182 -6.69 21.72 -0.52
CA LYS A 182 -5.27 21.93 -0.87
C LYS A 182 -4.47 22.57 0.28
N GLN A 183 -4.83 22.22 1.51
CA GLN A 183 -4.14 22.68 2.72
C GLN A 183 -2.95 21.78 3.04
N ALA A 184 -2.05 22.29 3.86
CA ALA A 184 -1.00 21.46 4.44
C ALA A 184 -1.59 20.32 5.27
N HIS A 185 -0.98 19.15 5.17
CA HIS A 185 -1.38 17.97 5.92
C HIS A 185 -0.16 17.31 6.57
N HIS A 186 -0.41 16.66 7.70
CA HIS A 186 0.58 16.03 8.57
C HIS A 186 0.17 14.58 8.85
N LYS A 187 0.85 13.91 9.79
CA LYS A 187 0.56 12.54 10.23
C LYS A 187 -0.93 12.30 10.53
N SER A 188 -1.62 13.29 11.07
CA SER A 188 -3.06 13.20 11.40
C SER A 188 -3.98 12.85 10.23
N ILE A 189 -3.50 12.93 8.98
CA ILE A 189 -4.28 12.46 7.83
C ILE A 189 -4.52 10.94 7.90
N ASP A 190 -3.53 10.16 8.35
CA ASP A 190 -3.65 8.71 8.44
C ASP A 190 -4.69 8.32 9.51
N TRP A 191 -4.83 9.12 10.57
CA TRP A 191 -5.89 8.92 11.56
C TRP A 191 -7.29 9.24 11.03
N TYR A 192 -7.43 10.26 10.16
CA TYR A 192 -8.68 10.46 9.45
C TYR A 192 -9.04 9.25 8.58
N LEU A 193 -8.07 8.73 7.83
CA LEU A 193 -8.26 7.55 6.98
C LEU A 193 -8.58 6.30 7.80
N THR A 194 -7.99 6.16 9.00
CA THR A 194 -8.36 5.11 9.97
C THR A 194 -9.83 5.24 10.40
N GLY A 195 -10.31 6.46 10.61
CA GLY A 195 -11.72 6.73 10.90
C GLY A 195 -12.65 6.38 9.72
N VAL A 196 -12.23 6.67 8.47
CA VAL A 196 -12.96 6.29 7.26
C VAL A 196 -13.04 4.76 7.15
N LEU A 197 -11.93 4.07 7.37
CA LEU A 197 -11.85 2.61 7.33
C LEU A 197 -12.74 1.97 8.40
N LEU A 198 -12.66 2.43 9.65
CA LEU A 198 -13.51 1.93 10.74
C LEU A 198 -15.00 2.12 10.42
N TYR A 199 -15.36 3.30 9.94
CA TYR A 199 -16.74 3.57 9.53
C TYR A 199 -17.19 2.60 8.42
N GLU A 200 -16.38 2.41 7.38
CA GLU A 200 -16.73 1.50 6.28
C GLU A 200 -16.82 0.05 6.74
N MET A 201 -15.94 -0.40 7.64
CA MET A 201 -16.06 -1.74 8.21
C MET A 201 -17.37 -1.95 8.94
N LEU A 202 -17.86 -0.95 9.70
CA LEU A 202 -19.10 -1.04 10.50
C LEU A 202 -20.38 -0.81 9.70
N VAL A 203 -20.30 -0.04 8.60
CA VAL A 203 -21.47 0.38 7.83
C VAL A 203 -21.56 -0.32 6.46
N GLY A 204 -20.41 -0.71 5.89
CA GLY A 204 -20.28 -1.38 4.59
C GLY A 204 -20.01 -0.42 3.41
N ILE A 205 -20.02 0.89 3.66
CA ILE A 205 -19.70 1.93 2.68
C ILE A 205 -18.92 3.06 3.37
N PRO A 206 -18.03 3.78 2.65
CA PRO A 206 -17.32 4.92 3.22
C PRO A 206 -18.27 6.03 3.71
N PRO A 207 -17.86 6.83 4.72
CA PRO A 207 -18.63 8.00 5.13
C PRO A 207 -18.72 8.98 3.96
N TYR A 208 -19.83 9.74 3.91
CA TYR A 208 -20.08 10.76 2.89
C TYR A 208 -20.23 10.24 1.45
N TYR A 209 -20.23 8.92 1.21
CA TYR A 209 -20.28 8.32 -0.12
C TYR A 209 -21.44 8.85 -0.96
N ASN A 210 -21.14 9.20 -2.20
CA ASN A 210 -22.12 9.56 -3.23
C ASN A 210 -21.53 9.22 -4.61
N ASN A 211 -22.38 8.70 -5.52
CA ASN A 211 -21.98 8.39 -6.90
C ASN A 211 -21.60 9.66 -7.69
N ASN A 212 -22.18 10.81 -7.34
CA ASN A 212 -21.80 12.08 -7.92
C ASN A 212 -20.57 12.63 -7.20
N ARG A 213 -19.47 12.76 -7.92
CA ARG A 213 -18.18 13.24 -7.39
C ARG A 213 -18.24 14.63 -6.77
N LYS A 214 -19.04 15.55 -7.33
CA LYS A 214 -19.20 16.90 -6.78
C LYS A 214 -19.87 16.86 -5.42
N ILE A 215 -21.00 16.12 -5.33
CA ILE A 215 -21.72 15.93 -4.07
C ILE A 215 -20.85 15.20 -3.05
N LEU A 216 -20.09 14.18 -3.46
CA LEU A 216 -19.14 13.50 -2.57
C LEU A 216 -18.14 14.50 -1.96
N PHE A 217 -17.54 15.39 -2.77
CA PHE A 217 -16.60 16.38 -2.29
C PHE A 217 -17.23 17.42 -1.35
N GLU A 218 -18.46 17.85 -1.64
CA GLU A 218 -19.24 18.73 -0.76
C GLU A 218 -19.53 18.03 0.58
N ASN A 219 -19.97 16.77 0.53
CA ASN A 219 -20.25 15.97 1.71
C ASN A 219 -19.00 15.79 2.59
N ILE A 220 -17.82 15.52 2.01
CA ILE A 220 -16.57 15.41 2.77
C ILE A 220 -16.21 16.73 3.44
N ARG A 221 -16.40 17.86 2.74
CA ARG A 221 -16.05 19.19 3.29
C ARG A 221 -17.00 19.62 4.40
N GLU A 222 -18.30 19.44 4.22
CA GLU A 222 -19.33 20.12 5.02
C GLU A 222 -20.57 19.26 5.35
N GLY A 223 -20.78 18.16 4.61
CA GLY A 223 -21.97 17.33 4.76
C GLY A 223 -22.07 16.67 6.15
N PRO A 224 -23.28 16.35 6.61
CA PRO A 224 -23.47 15.70 7.90
C PRO A 224 -22.93 14.26 7.86
N LEU A 225 -22.22 13.87 8.93
CA LEU A 225 -21.83 12.48 9.14
C LEU A 225 -23.04 11.68 9.63
N ARG A 226 -23.45 10.70 8.83
CA ARG A 226 -24.60 9.83 9.16
C ARG A 226 -24.09 8.59 9.89
N ILE A 227 -24.36 8.47 11.17
CA ILE A 227 -23.96 7.31 11.99
C ILE A 227 -25.22 6.51 12.33
N PRO A 228 -25.28 5.20 12.05
CA PRO A 228 -26.40 4.33 12.40
C PRO A 228 -26.70 4.35 13.91
N HIS A 229 -27.98 4.30 14.28
CA HIS A 229 -28.38 4.25 15.69
C HIS A 229 -27.95 2.96 16.38
N THR A 230 -27.71 1.88 15.62
CA THR A 230 -27.25 0.58 16.12
C THR A 230 -25.79 0.58 16.54
N MET A 231 -25.02 1.60 16.17
CA MET A 231 -23.62 1.74 16.55
C MET A 231 -23.52 2.17 18.02
N SER A 232 -22.61 1.53 18.77
CA SER A 232 -22.40 1.86 20.19
C SER A 232 -21.96 3.32 20.38
N LYS A 233 -22.18 3.87 21.57
CA LYS A 233 -21.72 5.24 21.90
C LYS A 233 -20.21 5.34 21.80
N VAL A 234 -19.50 4.30 22.18
CA VAL A 234 -18.00 4.25 22.20
C VAL A 234 -17.46 4.23 20.77
N ALA A 235 -17.98 3.39 19.89
CA ALA A 235 -17.56 3.37 18.48
C ALA A 235 -17.90 4.68 17.76
N ARG A 236 -19.08 5.26 18.06
CA ARG A 236 -19.50 6.57 17.54
C ARG A 236 -18.54 7.67 17.97
N ASP A 237 -18.13 7.69 19.23
CA ASP A 237 -17.21 8.69 19.77
C ASP A 237 -15.85 8.63 19.08
N LEU A 238 -15.27 7.43 18.95
CA LEU A 238 -14.00 7.23 18.24
C LEU A 238 -14.10 7.74 16.78
N ILE A 239 -15.16 7.37 16.05
CA ILE A 239 -15.36 7.81 14.67
C ILE A 239 -15.47 9.33 14.57
N LEU A 240 -16.21 9.98 15.46
CA LEU A 240 -16.36 11.44 15.48
C LEU A 240 -15.01 12.15 15.73
N ASN A 241 -14.19 11.62 16.62
CA ASN A 241 -12.88 12.16 16.94
C ASN A 241 -11.88 11.96 15.78
N LEU A 242 -11.88 10.80 15.13
CA LEU A 242 -11.02 10.52 13.98
C LEU A 242 -11.45 11.27 12.73
N LEU A 243 -12.76 11.39 12.44
CA LEU A 243 -13.30 12.10 11.28
C LEU A 243 -13.43 13.62 11.52
N ASN A 244 -12.79 14.17 12.54
CA ASN A 244 -12.77 15.60 12.77
C ASN A 244 -12.16 16.32 11.55
N ARG A 245 -12.94 17.22 10.96
CA ARG A 245 -12.53 17.97 9.75
C ARG A 245 -11.41 18.97 10.00
N ASN A 246 -11.25 19.40 11.26
CA ASN A 246 -10.10 20.20 11.65
C ASN A 246 -8.93 19.28 11.99
N PRO A 247 -7.87 19.21 11.16
CA PRO A 247 -6.77 18.27 11.38
C PRO A 247 -6.02 18.52 12.70
N LYS A 248 -6.06 19.74 13.25
CA LYS A 248 -5.42 20.08 14.54
C LYS A 248 -6.22 19.63 15.77
N LYS A 249 -7.53 19.37 15.59
CA LYS A 249 -8.44 18.87 16.65
C LYS A 249 -8.74 17.38 16.50
N ARG A 250 -8.22 16.76 15.47
CA ARG A 250 -8.39 15.34 15.20
C ARG A 250 -7.62 14.53 16.23
N MET A 251 -8.19 13.42 16.70
CA MET A 251 -7.48 12.47 17.56
C MET A 251 -6.20 11.98 16.87
N GLY A 252 -5.10 11.90 17.60
CA GLY A 252 -3.78 11.58 17.07
C GLY A 252 -3.06 12.75 16.37
N ALA A 253 -3.57 13.99 16.47
CA ALA A 253 -2.92 15.17 15.88
C ALA A 253 -1.83 15.78 16.77
N SER A 254 -1.79 15.46 18.05
CA SER A 254 -0.76 15.95 18.95
C SER A 254 0.55 15.15 18.84
N ALA A 255 1.56 15.53 19.59
CA ALA A 255 2.81 14.80 19.72
C ALA A 255 2.64 13.37 20.30
N ARG A 256 1.49 13.07 20.91
CA ARG A 256 1.16 11.74 21.44
C ARG A 256 0.75 10.75 20.33
N ASP A 257 0.36 11.26 19.16
CA ASP A 257 0.09 10.47 17.95
C ASP A 257 -0.83 9.25 18.24
N ALA A 258 -0.36 8.02 18.00
CA ALA A 258 -1.11 6.78 18.22
C ALA A 258 -1.55 6.56 19.68
N ASP A 259 -0.85 7.11 20.67
CA ASP A 259 -1.17 6.89 22.08
C ASP A 259 -2.53 7.50 22.45
N GLU A 260 -2.95 8.59 21.80
CA GLU A 260 -4.30 9.13 21.99
C GLU A 260 -5.39 8.12 21.58
N LEU A 261 -5.15 7.37 20.49
CA LEU A 261 -6.07 6.35 20.03
C LEU A 261 -6.07 5.14 20.96
N LYS A 262 -4.88 4.69 21.37
CA LYS A 262 -4.71 3.50 22.22
C LYS A 262 -5.40 3.63 23.57
N GLU A 263 -5.50 4.85 24.10
CA GLU A 263 -6.17 5.15 25.39
C GLU A 263 -7.69 5.33 25.26
N HIS A 264 -8.22 5.37 24.03
CA HIS A 264 -9.65 5.54 23.83
C HIS A 264 -10.44 4.34 24.34
N GLU A 265 -11.62 4.55 24.94
CA GLU A 265 -12.49 3.55 25.53
C GLU A 265 -12.82 2.39 24.59
N PHE A 266 -12.81 2.61 23.27
CA PHE A 266 -13.00 1.57 22.26
C PHE A 266 -11.93 0.47 22.32
N PHE A 267 -10.76 0.78 22.86
CA PHE A 267 -9.62 -0.12 22.96
C PHE A 267 -9.25 -0.48 24.41
N LYS A 268 -10.11 -0.18 25.40
CA LYS A 268 -9.82 -0.35 26.83
C LYS A 268 -9.34 -1.75 27.22
N ASP A 269 -9.88 -2.79 26.56
CA ASP A 269 -9.57 -4.19 26.88
C ASP A 269 -8.47 -4.78 25.96
N VAL A 270 -7.80 -3.93 25.16
CA VAL A 270 -6.78 -4.35 24.21
C VAL A 270 -5.42 -4.42 24.87
N ASN A 271 -4.81 -5.61 24.88
CA ASN A 271 -3.40 -5.76 25.19
C ASN A 271 -2.57 -5.50 23.91
N TRP A 272 -1.99 -4.31 23.81
CA TRP A 272 -1.23 -3.88 22.64
C TRP A 272 0.03 -4.71 22.37
N GLN A 273 0.62 -5.32 23.42
CA GLN A 273 1.73 -6.24 23.24
C GLN A 273 1.28 -7.54 22.57
N ASP A 274 0.11 -8.06 22.91
CA ASP A 274 -0.43 -9.26 22.25
C ASP A 274 -0.83 -8.97 20.79
N VAL A 275 -1.23 -7.71 20.50
CA VAL A 275 -1.52 -7.31 19.11
C VAL A 275 -0.26 -7.32 18.26
N ILE A 276 0.87 -6.72 18.74
CA ILE A 276 2.12 -6.68 17.98
C ILE A 276 2.78 -8.04 17.87
N ASP A 277 2.65 -8.87 18.92
CA ASP A 277 3.15 -10.24 18.94
C ASP A 277 2.28 -11.21 18.12
N LEU A 278 1.20 -10.72 17.49
CA LEU A 278 0.22 -11.50 16.72
C LEU A 278 -0.41 -12.66 17.52
N LYS A 279 -0.59 -12.49 18.83
CA LYS A 279 -1.18 -13.49 19.74
C LYS A 279 -2.70 -13.42 19.81
N ILE A 280 -3.32 -12.36 19.26
CA ILE A 280 -4.76 -12.22 19.21
C ILE A 280 -5.36 -13.13 18.13
N GLU A 281 -6.48 -13.79 18.43
CA GLU A 281 -7.20 -14.60 17.45
C GLU A 281 -7.99 -13.68 16.50
N MET A 282 -7.57 -13.67 15.23
CA MET A 282 -8.24 -12.88 14.20
C MET A 282 -9.49 -13.59 13.65
N PRO A 283 -10.47 -12.83 13.13
CA PRO A 283 -11.62 -13.42 12.47
C PRO A 283 -11.21 -14.39 11.36
N LYS A 284 -11.89 -15.55 11.30
CA LYS A 284 -11.61 -16.56 10.27
C LYS A 284 -11.89 -16.01 8.88
N ILE A 285 -10.93 -16.17 8.00
CA ILE A 285 -11.00 -15.73 6.60
C ILE A 285 -10.82 -16.92 5.65
N GLU A 286 -11.33 -16.79 4.43
CA GLU A 286 -11.01 -17.69 3.35
C GLU A 286 -9.59 -17.42 2.85
N VAL A 287 -8.71 -18.39 3.01
CA VAL A 287 -7.32 -18.31 2.56
C VAL A 287 -7.20 -19.04 1.22
N ASN A 288 -6.57 -18.42 0.25
CA ASN A 288 -6.24 -19.09 -1.00
C ASN A 288 -5.08 -20.07 -0.77
N LYS A 289 -5.44 -21.31 -0.36
CA LYS A 289 -4.46 -22.37 -0.03
C LYS A 289 -3.91 -23.07 -1.27
N ASP A 290 -4.68 -23.10 -2.36
CA ASP A 290 -4.40 -23.91 -3.54
C ASP A 290 -4.09 -23.00 -4.75
N LEU A 291 -3.02 -22.22 -4.63
CA LEU A 291 -2.49 -21.51 -5.80
C LEU A 291 -2.01 -22.52 -6.83
N LYS A 292 -2.83 -22.72 -7.86
CA LYS A 292 -2.46 -23.55 -9.01
C LYS A 292 -1.76 -22.69 -10.05
N TYR A 293 -0.79 -23.30 -10.72
CA TYR A 293 -0.15 -22.67 -11.87
C TYR A 293 -1.17 -22.29 -12.94
N ASN A 294 -1.16 -21.00 -13.30
CA ASN A 294 -2.02 -20.43 -14.33
C ASN A 294 -1.19 -20.08 -15.58
N PRO A 295 -1.29 -20.88 -16.67
CA PRO A 295 -0.55 -20.61 -17.92
C PRO A 295 -0.88 -19.26 -18.55
N GLU A 296 -2.13 -18.76 -18.38
CA GLU A 296 -2.56 -17.48 -18.93
C GLU A 296 -1.85 -16.30 -18.21
N ALA A 297 -1.64 -16.41 -16.88
CA ALA A 297 -0.89 -15.43 -16.13
C ALA A 297 0.58 -15.35 -16.59
N GLU A 298 1.22 -16.50 -16.83
CA GLU A 298 2.57 -16.53 -17.38
C GLU A 298 2.63 -15.97 -18.80
N GLN A 299 1.64 -16.30 -19.65
CA GLN A 299 1.55 -15.75 -20.99
C GLN A 299 1.33 -14.23 -20.99
N ALA A 300 0.46 -13.73 -20.09
CA ALA A 300 0.21 -12.31 -19.91
C ALA A 300 1.48 -11.57 -19.46
N PHE A 301 2.24 -12.16 -18.53
CA PHE A 301 3.52 -11.62 -18.10
C PHE A 301 4.52 -11.52 -19.27
N LYS A 302 4.71 -12.61 -20.04
CA LYS A 302 5.63 -12.65 -21.20
C LYS A 302 5.23 -11.66 -22.30
N LYS A 303 3.92 -11.55 -22.61
CA LYS A 303 3.40 -10.56 -23.55
C LYS A 303 3.70 -9.14 -23.09
N GLY A 304 3.48 -8.86 -21.81
CA GLY A 304 3.78 -7.56 -21.22
C GLY A 304 5.28 -7.24 -21.24
N GLU A 305 6.18 -8.21 -20.99
CA GLU A 305 7.63 -8.00 -21.14
C GLU A 305 8.01 -7.63 -22.58
N ALA A 306 7.53 -8.40 -23.56
CA ALA A 306 7.79 -8.13 -24.97
C ALA A 306 7.25 -6.77 -25.43
N ALA A 307 6.06 -6.37 -24.95
CA ALA A 307 5.48 -5.06 -25.24
C ALA A 307 6.32 -3.92 -24.63
N SER A 308 6.76 -4.06 -23.39
CA SER A 308 7.62 -3.06 -22.73
C SER A 308 8.96 -2.93 -23.44
N GLU A 309 9.54 -4.03 -23.89
CA GLU A 309 10.78 -4.04 -24.70
C GLU A 309 10.59 -3.31 -26.02
N ALA A 310 9.53 -3.65 -26.77
CA ALA A 310 9.24 -3.03 -28.06
C ALA A 310 9.04 -1.50 -27.93
N THR A 311 8.32 -1.08 -26.89
CA THR A 311 8.01 0.33 -26.66
C THR A 311 9.27 1.12 -26.25
N MET A 312 10.08 0.58 -25.35
CA MET A 312 11.35 1.21 -24.97
C MET A 312 12.32 1.31 -26.15
N ASN A 313 12.42 0.26 -26.97
CA ASN A 313 13.26 0.29 -28.17
C ASN A 313 12.78 1.34 -29.19
N LYS A 314 11.46 1.54 -29.32
CA LYS A 314 10.90 2.62 -30.15
C LYS A 314 11.25 4.00 -29.60
N LEU A 315 11.13 4.16 -28.30
CA LEU A 315 11.48 5.41 -27.61
C LEU A 315 12.98 5.73 -27.80
N TYR A 316 13.87 4.78 -27.62
CA TYR A 316 15.31 4.94 -27.86
C TYR A 316 15.63 5.34 -29.29
N LYS A 317 14.97 4.72 -30.30
CA LYS A 317 15.13 5.08 -31.69
C LYS A 317 14.68 6.52 -31.98
N GLN A 318 13.58 6.97 -31.37
CA GLN A 318 13.07 8.33 -31.48
C GLN A 318 14.06 9.33 -30.90
N MET A 319 14.56 9.08 -29.69
CA MET A 319 15.50 9.94 -29.00
C MET A 319 16.84 10.07 -29.73
N LYS A 320 17.33 8.99 -30.38
CA LYS A 320 18.51 9.05 -31.24
C LYS A 320 18.28 9.94 -32.49
N LYS A 321 17.06 9.95 -33.03
CA LYS A 321 16.72 10.82 -34.18
C LYS A 321 16.67 12.30 -33.80
N ASP A 322 16.21 12.60 -32.58
CA ASP A 322 16.00 13.96 -32.12
C ASP A 322 17.29 14.63 -31.56
N GLY A 323 18.46 13.97 -31.73
CA GLY A 323 19.80 14.53 -31.44
C GLY A 323 20.12 14.77 -29.95
N GLY A 324 19.38 14.14 -29.05
CA GLY A 324 19.31 14.52 -27.64
C GLY A 324 20.13 13.74 -26.63
N TYR A 325 21.10 12.84 -27.02
CA TYR A 325 21.88 12.11 -26.00
C TYR A 325 23.29 11.69 -26.45
N GLU A 326 24.29 12.07 -25.66
CA GLU A 326 25.59 11.40 -25.60
C GLU A 326 25.47 10.06 -24.85
N GLU A 327 26.09 9.01 -25.42
CA GLU A 327 26.10 7.67 -24.84
C GLU A 327 26.90 7.60 -23.54
N VAL A 328 26.24 7.66 -22.39
CA VAL A 328 26.85 7.20 -21.14
C VAL A 328 26.66 5.69 -21.04
N LYS A 329 27.72 4.95 -21.35
CA LYS A 329 27.76 3.48 -21.27
C LYS A 329 27.88 3.02 -19.81
N ALA A 330 26.76 2.91 -19.09
CA ALA A 330 26.72 2.09 -17.88
C ALA A 330 26.42 0.64 -18.30
N LYS A 331 27.33 -0.27 -18.04
CA LYS A 331 27.15 -1.71 -18.28
C LYS A 331 26.64 -2.35 -16.99
N ASP A 332 25.54 -3.10 -17.08
CA ASP A 332 25.19 -4.05 -16.04
C ASP A 332 26.05 -5.32 -16.12
N GLU A 333 25.98 -6.20 -15.12
CA GLU A 333 26.74 -7.46 -15.05
C GLU A 333 26.45 -8.41 -16.24
N ASN A 334 25.45 -8.09 -17.06
CA ASN A 334 25.05 -8.82 -18.26
C ASN A 334 25.33 -8.06 -19.57
N ASN A 335 26.14 -7.01 -19.55
CA ASN A 335 26.59 -6.28 -20.75
C ASN A 335 25.49 -5.54 -21.56
N LYS A 336 24.33 -5.19 -20.98
CA LYS A 336 23.25 -4.43 -21.64
C LYS A 336 23.36 -2.93 -21.32
N VAL A 337 23.26 -2.11 -22.35
CA VAL A 337 23.41 -0.64 -22.28
C VAL A 337 22.10 0.01 -21.83
N PHE A 338 22.17 0.82 -20.78
CA PHE A 338 21.06 1.67 -20.33
C PHE A 338 21.21 3.09 -20.89
N GLN A 339 20.17 3.58 -21.55
CA GLN A 339 20.06 4.98 -22.00
C GLN A 339 18.75 5.58 -21.47
N HIS A 340 18.78 6.17 -20.31
CA HIS A 340 17.89 7.21 -19.79
C HIS A 340 18.47 7.68 -18.46
N ASP A 341 18.19 8.92 -18.07
CA ASP A 341 18.74 9.51 -16.85
C ASP A 341 18.91 8.42 -15.76
N PRO A 342 20.08 7.73 -15.74
CA PRO A 342 20.27 6.59 -14.83
C PRO A 342 20.26 7.04 -13.37
N SER A 343 20.45 8.35 -13.12
CA SER A 343 20.46 8.94 -11.79
C SER A 343 19.11 8.81 -11.07
N LYS A 344 17.98 8.78 -11.83
CA LYS A 344 16.65 8.64 -11.26
C LYS A 344 16.29 7.24 -10.78
N MET A 345 17.05 6.23 -11.22
CA MET A 345 16.82 4.81 -10.87
C MET A 345 18.08 4.13 -10.33
N GLN A 346 19.14 4.90 -10.02
CA GLN A 346 20.32 4.39 -9.34
C GLN A 346 19.90 3.83 -7.98
N ASN A 347 20.52 2.70 -7.59
CA ASN A 347 20.26 2.00 -6.33
C ASN A 347 18.83 1.41 -6.19
N TRP A 348 18.16 1.03 -7.28
CA TRP A 348 16.87 0.34 -7.20
C TRP A 348 16.97 -1.04 -6.56
N SER A 349 18.09 -1.76 -6.81
CA SER A 349 18.24 -3.14 -6.34
C SER A 349 18.38 -3.20 -4.82
N PHE A 350 17.68 -4.15 -4.22
CA PHE A 350 17.66 -4.44 -2.79
C PHE A 350 17.53 -5.94 -2.58
N VAL A 351 18.22 -6.47 -1.59
CA VAL A 351 18.08 -7.85 -1.10
C VAL A 351 17.77 -7.73 0.38
N GLY A 352 16.63 -8.28 0.81
CA GLY A 352 16.26 -8.35 2.21
C GLY A 352 17.23 -9.21 3.01
N GLU A 353 17.39 -8.93 4.29
CA GLU A 353 18.11 -9.83 5.19
C GLU A 353 17.30 -11.12 5.34
N PHE A 354 17.97 -12.26 5.14
CA PHE A 354 17.39 -13.56 5.37
C PHE A 354 17.66 -13.95 6.82
N GLU A 355 16.61 -14.10 7.63
CA GLU A 355 16.65 -14.92 8.85
C GLU A 355 16.27 -16.38 8.55
#